data_79ca9315cb085c41ed4e45009e454d39
#
_entry.id   79ca9315cb085c41ed4e45009e454d39
#
_cell.length_a   1.000
_cell.length_b   1.000
_cell.length_c   1.000
_cell.angle_alpha   90.00
_cell.angle_beta   90.00
_cell.angle_gamma   90.00
#
_symmetry.space_group_name_H-M   'P 1'
#
loop_
_entity.id
_entity.type
_entity.pdbx_description
1 polymer ?
#
loop_
_entity_poly.entity_id
_entity_poly.type
_entity_poly.pdbx_seq_one_letter_code
_entity_poly.pdbx_strand_id
1 'polypeptide(L)'
;LYSINSEEPFEHSNGIIDLGAGNGILGIGALLLGAPNAIFVEIDEEVCKSLQEAIESLDLGDKCRILNGDVRLISHEDIRRDIVVMNPPWGRQTPRADRPFLDTAVRCANESIHLLHGRAAQHIEPWAESSGWFAKRWMEVDLPMPPIYTHHTKKRSTTKAAMWWIKRSAS
;
A
#
# COMPACT_ATOMS: atom_id res chain seq x y z
N LEU A 1 0.65 5.38 -8.85
CA LEU A 1 1.69 4.40 -9.24
C LEU A 1 2.57 4.91 -10.38
N TYR A 2 1.99 5.41 -11.47
CA TYR A 2 2.79 5.91 -12.60
C TYR A 2 3.84 6.94 -12.16
N SER A 3 3.46 7.90 -11.33
CA SER A 3 4.39 8.90 -10.80
C SER A 3 5.45 8.29 -9.87
N ILE A 4 5.12 7.24 -9.12
CA ILE A 4 6.10 6.48 -8.33
C ILE A 4 7.11 5.84 -9.27
N ASN A 5 6.64 5.13 -10.28
CA ASN A 5 7.47 4.41 -11.24
C ASN A 5 8.41 5.34 -12.04
N SER A 6 8.03 6.61 -12.26
CA SER A 6 8.91 7.57 -12.94
C SER A 6 10.07 8.06 -12.07
N GLU A 7 9.93 8.06 -10.75
CA GLU A 7 10.97 8.46 -9.80
C GLU A 7 11.79 7.26 -9.29
N GLU A 8 11.15 6.09 -9.18
CA GLU A 8 11.70 4.86 -8.67
C GLU A 8 11.14 3.71 -9.52
N PRO A 9 11.81 3.36 -10.66
CA PRO A 9 11.31 2.37 -11.59
C PRO A 9 11.17 0.98 -10.94
N PHE A 10 9.96 0.42 -10.95
CA PHE A 10 9.66 -0.86 -10.33
C PHE A 10 10.48 -2.02 -10.93
N GLU A 11 10.84 -1.92 -12.20
CA GLU A 11 11.65 -2.93 -12.90
C GLU A 11 13.06 -3.10 -12.33
N HIS A 12 13.57 -2.10 -11.62
CA HIS A 12 14.90 -2.15 -11.01
C HIS A 12 14.88 -2.72 -9.59
N SER A 13 13.69 -2.94 -9.02
CA SER A 13 13.54 -3.52 -7.68
C SER A 13 13.59 -5.05 -7.69
N ASN A 14 13.82 -5.66 -6.51
CA ASN A 14 13.65 -7.11 -6.34
C ASN A 14 12.18 -7.54 -6.22
N GLY A 15 11.25 -6.61 -6.34
CA GLY A 15 9.81 -6.79 -6.23
C GLY A 15 9.14 -5.84 -5.24
N ILE A 16 7.83 -6.00 -5.11
CA ILE A 16 7.00 -5.16 -4.24
C ILE A 16 6.20 -5.99 -3.24
N ILE A 17 5.77 -5.34 -2.15
CA ILE A 17 4.75 -5.85 -1.24
C ILE A 17 3.58 -4.88 -1.23
N ASP A 18 2.35 -5.38 -1.38
CA ASP A 18 1.10 -4.65 -1.18
C ASP A 18 0.50 -5.05 0.16
N LEU A 19 0.63 -4.19 1.18
CA LEU A 19 0.14 -4.45 2.54
C LEU A 19 -1.30 -3.95 2.71
N GLY A 20 -2.21 -4.88 3.02
CA GLY A 20 -3.65 -4.63 3.01
C GLY A 20 -4.14 -4.46 1.59
N ALA A 21 -3.84 -5.46 0.77
CA ALA A 21 -3.96 -5.39 -0.67
C ALA A 21 -5.38 -5.12 -1.17
N GLY A 22 -6.41 -5.55 -0.43
CA GLY A 22 -7.78 -5.41 -0.88
C GLY A 22 -7.96 -6.05 -2.25
N ASN A 23 -8.47 -5.27 -3.21
CA ASN A 23 -8.63 -5.72 -4.59
C ASN A 23 -7.31 -5.75 -5.41
N GLY A 24 -6.17 -5.49 -4.79
CA GLY A 24 -4.85 -5.59 -5.41
C GLY A 24 -4.47 -4.45 -6.35
N ILE A 25 -5.20 -3.35 -6.37
CA ILE A 25 -5.00 -2.27 -7.36
C ILE A 25 -3.57 -1.68 -7.32
N LEU A 26 -2.93 -1.64 -6.16
CA LEU A 26 -1.58 -1.12 -6.03
C LEU A 26 -0.56 -2.14 -6.54
N GLY A 27 -0.62 -3.38 -6.06
CA GLY A 27 0.30 -4.43 -6.44
C GLY A 27 0.17 -4.84 -7.91
N ILE A 28 -1.05 -5.06 -8.40
CA ILE A 28 -1.31 -5.36 -9.82
C ILE A 28 -0.83 -4.20 -10.69
N GLY A 29 -1.16 -2.97 -10.31
CA GLY A 29 -0.71 -1.80 -11.05
C GLY A 29 0.81 -1.66 -11.12
N ALA A 30 1.54 -2.02 -10.05
CA ALA A 30 3.00 -2.04 -10.07
C ALA A 30 3.56 -3.14 -10.99
N LEU A 31 2.95 -4.33 -11.02
CA LEU A 31 3.32 -5.40 -11.96
C LEU A 31 3.13 -4.97 -13.42
N LEU A 32 2.01 -4.31 -13.74
CA LEU A 32 1.75 -3.77 -15.08
C LEU A 32 2.72 -2.63 -15.46
N LEU A 33 3.34 -1.98 -14.48
CA LEU A 33 4.37 -0.95 -14.66
C LEU A 33 5.80 -1.51 -14.60
N GLY A 34 5.97 -2.85 -14.61
CA GLY A 34 7.27 -3.48 -14.75
C GLY A 34 7.84 -4.11 -13.48
N ALA A 35 7.15 -4.09 -12.33
CA ALA A 35 7.63 -4.81 -11.16
C ALA A 35 7.85 -6.30 -11.48
N PRO A 36 8.98 -6.90 -11.07
CA PRO A 36 9.29 -8.29 -11.43
C PRO A 36 8.37 -9.29 -10.70
N ASN A 37 7.95 -8.99 -9.50
CA ASN A 37 7.01 -9.78 -8.71
C ASN A 37 6.29 -8.93 -7.66
N ALA A 38 5.17 -9.45 -7.13
CA ALA A 38 4.42 -8.83 -6.06
C ALA A 38 3.97 -9.85 -5.00
N ILE A 39 4.06 -9.46 -3.74
CA ILE A 39 3.47 -10.16 -2.61
C ILE A 39 2.30 -9.34 -2.09
N PHE A 40 1.13 -9.94 -2.05
CA PHE A 40 -0.09 -9.32 -1.55
C PHE A 40 -0.40 -9.87 -0.16
N VAL A 41 -0.65 -8.99 0.79
CA VAL A 41 -1.03 -9.36 2.16
C VAL A 41 -2.43 -8.84 2.43
N GLU A 42 -3.37 -9.75 2.68
CA GLU A 42 -4.77 -9.43 2.93
C GLU A 42 -5.35 -10.37 3.99
N ILE A 43 -6.12 -9.83 4.92
CA ILE A 43 -6.69 -10.61 6.02
C ILE A 43 -8.00 -11.31 5.64
N ASP A 44 -8.78 -10.72 4.75
CA ASP A 44 -10.08 -11.24 4.33
C ASP A 44 -9.92 -12.30 3.24
N GLU A 45 -10.36 -13.53 3.55
CA GLU A 45 -10.24 -14.68 2.66
C GLU A 45 -11.05 -14.51 1.36
N GLU A 46 -12.25 -13.91 1.43
CA GLU A 46 -13.08 -13.71 0.23
C GLU A 46 -12.46 -12.63 -0.69
N VAL A 47 -11.83 -11.62 -0.09
CA VAL A 47 -11.07 -10.62 -0.85
C VAL A 47 -9.85 -11.26 -1.50
N CYS A 48 -9.13 -12.16 -0.80
CA CYS A 48 -8.03 -12.91 -1.38
C CYS A 48 -8.46 -13.76 -2.59
N LYS A 49 -9.62 -14.42 -2.53
CA LYS A 49 -10.17 -15.19 -3.66
C LYS A 49 -10.45 -14.28 -4.87
N SER A 50 -11.10 -13.15 -4.64
CA SER A 50 -11.38 -12.18 -5.71
C SER A 50 -10.09 -11.59 -6.31
N LEU A 51 -9.07 -11.36 -5.46
CA LEU A 51 -7.75 -10.93 -5.90
C LEU A 51 -7.05 -11.99 -6.76
N GLN A 52 -7.15 -13.26 -6.37
CA GLN A 52 -6.60 -14.38 -7.14
C GLN A 52 -7.23 -14.45 -8.54
N GLU A 53 -8.57 -14.35 -8.62
CA GLU A 53 -9.29 -14.32 -9.90
C GLU A 53 -8.84 -13.15 -10.79
N ALA A 54 -8.65 -11.97 -10.19
CA ALA A 54 -8.16 -10.80 -10.92
C ALA A 54 -6.75 -11.01 -11.48
N ILE A 55 -5.84 -11.57 -10.67
CA ILE A 55 -4.46 -11.89 -11.07
C ILE A 55 -4.44 -12.90 -12.22
N GLU A 56 -5.23 -13.96 -12.14
CA GLU A 56 -5.36 -14.98 -13.16
C GLU A 56 -5.90 -14.42 -14.47
N SER A 57 -6.94 -13.56 -14.39
CA SER A 57 -7.53 -12.92 -15.56
C SER A 57 -6.57 -12.03 -16.35
N LEU A 58 -5.50 -11.57 -15.69
CA LEU A 58 -4.45 -10.74 -16.26
C LEU A 58 -3.18 -11.52 -16.65
N ASP A 59 -3.18 -12.84 -16.48
CA ASP A 59 -2.02 -13.72 -16.74
C ASP A 59 -0.76 -13.31 -15.94
N LEU A 60 -0.98 -12.93 -14.67
CA LEU A 60 0.08 -12.47 -13.76
C LEU A 60 0.44 -13.50 -12.66
N GLY A 61 -0.16 -14.69 -12.68
CA GLY A 61 -0.04 -15.69 -11.60
C GLY A 61 1.40 -16.02 -11.21
N ASP A 62 2.27 -16.22 -12.19
CA ASP A 62 3.68 -16.58 -11.96
C ASP A 62 4.49 -15.49 -11.24
N LYS A 63 4.00 -14.26 -11.22
CA LYS A 63 4.65 -13.10 -10.59
C LYS A 63 4.05 -12.75 -9.23
N CYS A 64 3.00 -13.47 -8.79
CA CYS A 64 2.21 -13.10 -7.64
C CYS A 64 2.26 -14.14 -6.53
N ARG A 65 2.29 -13.67 -5.29
CA ARG A 65 2.06 -14.48 -4.10
C ARG A 65 1.05 -13.78 -3.20
N ILE A 66 -0.06 -14.44 -2.90
CA ILE A 66 -1.06 -13.96 -1.95
C ILE A 66 -0.81 -14.61 -0.59
N LEU A 67 -0.76 -13.81 0.45
CA LEU A 67 -0.68 -14.22 1.84
C LEU A 67 -1.97 -13.81 2.54
N ASN A 68 -2.85 -14.77 2.77
CA ASN A 68 -4.03 -14.55 3.58
C ASN A 68 -3.65 -14.54 5.05
N GLY A 69 -3.65 -13.37 5.67
CA GLY A 69 -3.24 -13.24 7.06
C GLY A 69 -3.20 -11.82 7.58
N ASP A 70 -3.11 -11.74 8.91
CA ASP A 70 -2.97 -10.47 9.61
C ASP A 70 -1.56 -9.91 9.44
N VAL A 71 -1.47 -8.68 8.98
CA VAL A 71 -0.20 -7.95 8.78
C VAL A 71 0.70 -7.96 10.04
N ARG A 72 0.12 -8.05 11.24
CA ARG A 72 0.85 -8.14 12.51
C ARG A 72 1.60 -9.45 12.72
N LEU A 73 1.14 -10.53 12.09
CA LEU A 73 1.58 -11.90 12.33
C LEU A 73 2.46 -12.47 11.21
N ILE A 74 2.65 -11.72 10.14
CA ILE A 74 3.43 -12.19 8.98
C ILE A 74 4.91 -12.17 9.30
N SER A 75 5.62 -13.26 8.94
CA SER A 75 7.08 -13.32 8.98
C SER A 75 7.66 -12.34 7.97
N HIS A 76 8.37 -11.33 8.46
CA HIS A 76 8.92 -10.27 7.61
C HIS A 76 10.13 -10.75 6.82
N GLU A 77 10.90 -11.72 7.34
CA GLU A 77 12.15 -12.18 6.72
C GLU A 77 11.89 -12.86 5.37
N ASP A 78 10.77 -13.60 5.27
CA ASP A 78 10.41 -14.37 4.07
C ASP A 78 9.81 -13.51 2.95
N ILE A 79 9.39 -12.28 3.28
CA ILE A 79 8.64 -11.44 2.34
C ILE A 79 9.33 -10.11 2.00
N ARG A 80 10.55 -9.88 2.48
CA ARG A 80 11.25 -8.60 2.23
C ARG A 80 11.38 -8.29 0.74
N ARG A 81 11.01 -7.07 0.38
CA ARG A 81 11.16 -6.49 -0.96
C ARG A 81 11.71 -5.08 -0.86
N ASP A 82 12.19 -4.57 -1.97
CA ASP A 82 12.75 -3.23 -2.00
C ASP A 82 11.67 -2.19 -1.77
N ILE A 83 10.48 -2.42 -2.30
CA ILE A 83 9.37 -1.47 -2.26
C ILE A 83 8.16 -2.06 -1.53
N VAL A 84 7.59 -1.29 -0.61
CA VAL A 84 6.28 -1.55 -0.02
C VAL A 84 5.30 -0.50 -0.52
N VAL A 85 4.16 -0.93 -1.03
CA VAL A 85 3.01 -0.05 -1.35
C VAL A 85 1.87 -0.37 -0.38
N MET A 86 1.10 0.64 0.05
CA MET A 86 -0.03 0.38 0.93
C MET A 86 -1.04 1.53 0.96
N ASN A 87 -2.30 1.16 1.18
CA ASN A 87 -3.42 2.06 1.48
C ASN A 87 -4.17 1.53 2.72
N PRO A 88 -3.57 1.65 3.92
CA PRO A 88 -4.14 1.09 5.14
C PRO A 88 -5.41 1.85 5.57
N PRO A 89 -6.20 1.31 6.52
CA PRO A 89 -7.33 2.05 7.09
C PRO A 89 -6.84 3.32 7.78
N TRP A 90 -7.44 4.48 7.46
CA TRP A 90 -6.97 5.81 7.90
C TRP A 90 -7.37 6.20 9.33
N GLY A 91 -7.78 5.25 10.15
CA GLY A 91 -8.09 5.49 11.56
C GLY A 91 -9.37 6.32 11.84
N ARG A 92 -10.23 6.51 10.82
CA ARG A 92 -11.50 7.25 11.00
C ARG A 92 -12.51 6.54 11.90
N GLN A 93 -12.55 5.20 11.81
CA GLN A 93 -13.44 4.36 12.62
C GLN A 93 -12.72 3.81 13.85
N THR A 94 -11.46 3.42 13.69
CA THR A 94 -10.63 2.87 14.76
C THR A 94 -9.34 3.68 14.85
N PRO A 95 -9.10 4.40 15.95
CA PRO A 95 -7.86 5.16 16.14
C PRO A 95 -6.64 4.26 15.97
N ARG A 96 -5.62 4.74 15.25
CA ARG A 96 -4.35 4.03 14.99
C ARG A 96 -4.49 2.71 14.24
N ALA A 97 -5.56 2.51 13.45
CA ALA A 97 -5.75 1.30 12.65
C ALA A 97 -4.65 1.10 11.59
N ASP A 98 -3.98 2.15 11.17
CA ASP A 98 -2.84 2.17 10.26
C ASP A 98 -1.52 1.71 10.92
N ARG A 99 -1.40 1.80 12.26
CA ARG A 99 -0.14 1.55 12.96
C ARG A 99 0.47 0.17 12.69
N PRO A 100 -0.29 -0.94 12.72
CA PRO A 100 0.25 -2.26 12.39
C PRO A 100 0.85 -2.33 10.98
N PHE A 101 0.23 -1.65 10.01
CA PHE A 101 0.72 -1.60 8.63
C PHE A 101 2.04 -0.84 8.54
N LEU A 102 2.10 0.32 9.19
CA LEU A 102 3.30 1.13 9.26
C LEU A 102 4.47 0.35 9.88
N ASP A 103 4.25 -0.27 11.05
CA ASP A 103 5.28 -1.03 11.77
C ASP A 103 5.73 -2.28 10.98
N THR A 104 4.85 -2.90 10.21
CA THR A 104 5.21 -4.02 9.34
C THR A 104 5.97 -3.53 8.11
N ALA A 105 5.55 -2.42 7.50
CA ALA A 105 6.20 -1.88 6.31
C ALA A 105 7.70 -1.63 6.53
N VAL A 106 8.10 -1.01 7.64
CA VAL A 106 9.54 -0.75 7.93
C VAL A 106 10.37 -2.01 8.15
N ARG A 107 9.73 -3.13 8.50
CA ARG A 107 10.41 -4.42 8.65
C ARG A 107 10.55 -5.16 7.32
N CYS A 108 9.59 -4.96 6.41
CA CYS A 108 9.52 -5.64 5.12
C CYS A 108 10.22 -4.89 3.99
N ALA A 109 10.26 -3.55 4.05
CA ALA A 109 10.89 -2.73 3.03
C ALA A 109 12.42 -2.72 3.16
N ASN A 110 13.13 -2.91 2.05
CA ASN A 110 14.55 -2.69 1.99
C ASN A 110 14.90 -1.23 1.68
N GLU A 111 14.16 -0.58 0.77
CA GLU A 111 14.50 0.74 0.21
C GLU A 111 13.45 1.80 0.47
N SER A 112 12.20 1.53 0.10
CA SER A 112 11.14 2.54 0.14
C SER A 112 9.76 2.00 0.52
N ILE A 113 8.93 2.92 1.03
CA ILE A 113 7.52 2.68 1.35
C ILE A 113 6.71 3.80 0.71
N HIS A 114 5.72 3.44 -0.10
CA HIS A 114 4.76 4.35 -0.69
C HIS A 114 3.40 4.16 -0.02
N LEU A 115 3.02 5.17 0.77
CA LEU A 115 1.82 5.15 1.59
C LEU A 115 0.78 6.13 1.05
N LEU A 116 -0.41 5.63 0.73
CA LEU A 116 -1.58 6.48 0.53
C LEU A 116 -2.31 6.65 1.86
N HIS A 117 -2.48 7.89 2.33
CA HIS A 117 -3.13 8.18 3.61
C HIS A 117 -3.93 9.48 3.55
N GLY A 118 -4.80 9.70 4.53
CA GLY A 118 -5.54 10.97 4.64
C GLY A 118 -4.58 12.17 4.72
N ARG A 119 -4.85 13.22 3.95
CA ARG A 119 -3.99 14.41 3.86
C ARG A 119 -3.67 15.07 5.22
N ALA A 120 -4.60 14.99 6.18
CA ALA A 120 -4.45 15.57 7.50
C ALA A 120 -3.63 14.72 8.50
N ALA A 121 -3.06 13.60 8.07
CA ALA A 121 -2.25 12.74 8.93
C ALA A 121 -0.97 13.47 9.35
N GLN A 122 -0.84 13.76 10.65
CA GLN A 122 0.32 14.45 11.24
C GLN A 122 1.29 13.48 11.93
N HIS A 123 0.92 12.22 12.05
CA HIS A 123 1.69 11.19 12.77
C HIS A 123 2.70 10.46 11.89
N ILE A 124 2.61 10.57 10.57
CA ILE A 124 3.44 9.79 9.64
C ILE A 124 4.92 10.23 9.72
N GLU A 125 5.20 11.52 9.66
CA GLU A 125 6.59 12.02 9.75
C GLU A 125 7.25 11.67 11.10
N PRO A 126 6.64 11.99 12.27
CA PRO A 126 7.23 11.62 13.57
C PRO A 126 7.40 10.10 13.74
N TRP A 127 6.47 9.31 13.19
CA TRP A 127 6.60 7.86 13.22
C TRP A 127 7.80 7.37 12.38
N ALA A 128 7.96 7.88 11.16
CA ALA A 128 9.06 7.52 10.27
C ALA A 128 10.41 7.84 10.94
N GLU A 129 10.57 9.06 11.47
CA GLU A 129 11.77 9.48 12.19
C GLU A 129 12.10 8.55 13.36
N SER A 130 11.09 8.21 14.19
CA SER A 130 11.28 7.31 15.32
C SER A 130 11.69 5.87 14.92
N SER A 131 11.44 5.52 13.65
CA SER A 131 11.76 4.22 13.06
C SER A 131 13.06 4.22 12.23
N GLY A 132 13.79 5.32 12.21
CA GLY A 132 15.02 5.48 11.41
C GLY A 132 14.76 5.67 9.91
N TRP A 133 13.56 6.19 9.58
CA TRP A 133 13.14 6.48 8.21
C TRP A 133 12.81 7.95 8.06
N PHE A 134 12.91 8.46 6.85
CA PHE A 134 12.51 9.82 6.46
C PHE A 134 11.22 9.74 5.65
N ALA A 135 10.19 10.49 6.04
CA ALA A 135 8.93 10.58 5.31
C ALA A 135 8.78 11.95 4.66
N LYS A 136 8.39 11.96 3.40
CA LYS A 136 8.05 13.17 2.64
C LYS A 136 6.65 13.03 2.07
N ARG A 137 5.79 14.02 2.35
CA ARG A 137 4.54 14.15 1.63
C ARG A 137 4.87 14.60 0.21
N TRP A 138 4.58 13.74 -0.75
CA TRP A 138 5.04 13.91 -2.11
C TRP A 138 3.97 14.47 -3.04
N MET A 139 2.71 13.99 -2.89
CA MET A 139 1.60 14.40 -3.75
C MET A 139 0.31 14.46 -2.93
N GLU A 140 -0.54 15.43 -3.23
CA GLU A 140 -1.91 15.46 -2.73
C GLU A 140 -2.88 15.05 -3.84
N VAL A 141 -3.88 14.25 -3.48
CA VAL A 141 -4.88 13.73 -4.41
C VAL A 141 -6.29 13.85 -3.81
N ASP A 142 -7.24 14.17 -4.65
CA ASP A 142 -8.66 14.13 -4.30
C ASP A 142 -9.25 12.82 -4.82
N LEU A 143 -9.57 11.90 -3.90
CA LEU A 143 -10.13 10.60 -4.22
C LEU A 143 -11.66 10.71 -4.28
N PRO A 144 -12.29 10.37 -5.43
CA PRO A 144 -13.73 10.29 -5.50
C PRO A 144 -14.24 9.15 -4.59
N MET A 145 -15.18 9.47 -3.71
CA MET A 145 -15.85 8.45 -2.90
C MET A 145 -17.07 7.92 -3.66
N PRO A 146 -17.20 6.60 -3.82
CA PRO A 146 -18.42 6.02 -4.34
C PRO A 146 -19.60 6.38 -3.41
N PRO A 147 -20.81 6.56 -3.92
CA PRO A 147 -21.99 6.80 -3.09
C PRO A 147 -22.27 5.56 -2.23
N ILE A 148 -22.06 5.69 -0.93
CA ILE A 148 -22.22 4.58 0.04
C ILE A 148 -23.70 4.26 0.31
N TYR A 149 -24.65 5.13 -0.08
CA TYR A 149 -26.09 4.91 0.12
C TYR A 149 -26.92 5.38 -1.06
N THR A 150 -27.82 4.50 -1.49
CA THR A 150 -28.74 4.68 -2.64
C THR A 150 -29.85 5.72 -2.44
N HIS A 151 -29.94 6.39 -1.30
CA HIS A 151 -31.08 7.28 -0.96
C HIS A 151 -30.72 8.74 -0.67
N HIS A 152 -29.51 9.20 -0.91
CA HIS A 152 -29.19 10.60 -0.80
C HIS A 152 -28.67 11.20 -2.11
N THR A 153 -29.45 12.08 -2.71
CA THR A 153 -29.11 13.04 -3.76
C THR A 153 -28.00 14.01 -3.31
N LYS A 154 -26.90 13.53 -2.73
CA LYS A 154 -25.79 14.38 -2.30
C LYS A 154 -24.61 14.27 -3.24
N LYS A 155 -24.06 15.44 -3.58
CA LYS A 155 -22.85 15.70 -4.34
C LYS A 155 -21.79 14.61 -4.11
N ARG A 156 -21.12 14.18 -5.19
CA ARG A 156 -19.90 13.38 -5.10
C ARG A 156 -18.99 13.97 -4.04
N SER A 157 -18.82 13.28 -2.92
CA SER A 157 -17.86 13.69 -1.91
C SER A 157 -16.48 13.24 -2.34
N THR A 158 -15.51 14.11 -2.24
CA THR A 158 -14.11 13.76 -2.42
C THR A 158 -13.44 13.61 -1.06
N THR A 159 -12.57 12.63 -0.93
CA THR A 159 -11.71 12.49 0.24
C THR A 159 -10.32 12.99 -0.12
N LYS A 160 -9.82 13.92 0.69
CA LYS A 160 -8.47 14.46 0.51
C LYS A 160 -7.44 13.48 1.05
N ALA A 161 -6.60 12.98 0.17
CA ALA A 161 -5.51 12.05 0.46
C ALA A 161 -4.16 12.65 0.10
N ALA A 162 -3.10 12.05 0.59
CA ALA A 162 -1.74 12.34 0.20
C ALA A 162 -0.96 11.03 0.00
N MET A 163 -0.06 11.05 -0.96
CA MET A 163 0.97 10.05 -1.11
C MET A 163 2.20 10.46 -0.31
N TRP A 164 2.68 9.54 0.48
CA TRP A 164 3.90 9.67 1.26
C TRP A 164 4.98 8.78 0.65
N TRP A 165 6.14 9.34 0.45
CA TRP A 165 7.34 8.61 0.11
C TRP A 165 8.24 8.53 1.33
N ILE A 166 8.50 7.32 1.76
CA ILE A 166 9.21 7.04 3.01
C ILE A 166 10.44 6.21 2.64
N LYS A 167 11.63 6.72 2.96
CA LYS A 167 12.92 6.09 2.68
C LYS A 167 13.74 5.92 3.94
N ARG A 168 14.68 4.97 3.92
CA ARG A 168 15.66 4.86 5.02
C ARG A 168 16.45 6.15 5.10
N SER A 169 16.67 6.64 6.33
CA SER A 169 17.60 7.74 6.56
C SER A 169 19.00 7.28 6.13
N ALA A 170 19.70 8.10 5.34
CA ALA A 170 21.10 7.85 5.04
C ALA A 170 21.89 7.84 6.36
N SER A 171 22.65 6.78 6.60
CA SER A 171 23.52 6.63 7.76
C SER A 171 24.67 7.63 7.70
#